data_6fc092e37af16b93d58a39604073b275
#
_entry.id   6fc092e37af16b93d58a39604073b275
#
_cell.length_a   1.000
_cell.length_b   1.000
_cell.length_c   1.000
_cell.angle_alpha   90.00
_cell.angle_beta   90.00
_cell.angle_gamma   90.00
#
_symmetry.space_group_name_H-M   'P 1'
#
loop_
_entity.id
_entity.type
_entity.pdbx_description
1 polymer ?
#
loop_
_entity_poly.entity_id
_entity_poly.type
_entity_poly.pdbx_seq_one_letter_code
_entity_poly.pdbx_strand_id
1 'polypeptide(L)'
;MFKNPSFIFDILCTVIWLVLAVRYARKGFLASVVQLTGSLISLFGARAFSGWAAGQVFERFLAGSFRDQIAANIAAGGAISLDGIAQRYAGFLPEAFRASIVDACERSISAVLNDNAVVLADTIVQKVLAPLLTPVISLVLFFVAFALLRMLVSLLVTVLGLVNKLPVIGAVNHWLGWGVGGIASLVDIYLVLCVVWALIVITGGNLTMLNDTVMSGSLYYKVFNVFNPFV
;
A
#
# COMPACT_ATOMS: atom_id res chain seq x y z
N MET A 1 19.49 -15.12 -21.26
CA MET A 1 19.25 -14.96 -19.84
C MET A 1 18.79 -13.55 -19.46
N PHE A 2 19.36 -12.48 -20.06
CA PHE A 2 19.01 -11.08 -19.78
C PHE A 2 17.69 -10.56 -20.40
N LYS A 3 16.89 -11.37 -21.07
CA LYS A 3 15.61 -10.97 -21.68
C LYS A 3 14.39 -11.17 -20.75
N ASN A 4 14.58 -11.70 -19.56
CA ASN A 4 13.47 -11.93 -18.64
C ASN A 4 13.32 -10.72 -17.69
N PRO A 5 12.22 -9.93 -17.76
CA PRO A 5 12.04 -8.74 -16.94
C PRO A 5 12.11 -9.01 -15.44
N SER A 6 11.62 -10.18 -14.97
CA SER A 6 11.68 -10.56 -13.56
C SER A 6 13.12 -10.71 -13.05
N PHE A 7 14.02 -11.27 -13.90
CA PHE A 7 15.44 -11.40 -13.54
C PHE A 7 16.15 -10.04 -13.48
N ILE A 8 15.82 -9.12 -14.40
CA ILE A 8 16.34 -7.74 -14.37
C ILE A 8 15.87 -7.03 -13.10
N PHE A 9 14.62 -7.24 -12.72
CA PHE A 9 14.06 -6.70 -11.49
C PHE A 9 14.78 -7.23 -10.24
N ASP A 10 15.07 -8.54 -10.16
CA ASP A 10 15.82 -9.14 -9.06
C ASP A 10 17.24 -8.59 -8.95
N ILE A 11 17.93 -8.41 -10.10
CA ILE A 11 19.24 -7.75 -10.12
C ILE A 11 19.14 -6.32 -9.57
N LEU A 12 18.17 -5.55 -10.03
CA LEU A 12 17.95 -4.18 -9.58
C LEU A 12 17.71 -4.12 -8.06
N CYS A 13 16.82 -4.96 -7.53
CA CYS A 13 16.57 -5.07 -6.10
C CYS A 13 17.84 -5.44 -5.32
N THR A 14 18.62 -6.39 -5.84
CA THR A 14 19.88 -6.81 -5.20
C THR A 14 20.90 -5.67 -5.18
N VAL A 15 21.05 -4.93 -6.28
CA VAL A 15 21.96 -3.78 -6.35
C VAL A 15 21.51 -2.69 -5.36
N ILE A 16 20.22 -2.37 -5.33
CA ILE A 16 19.67 -1.38 -4.39
C ILE A 16 19.92 -1.85 -2.95
N TRP A 17 19.65 -3.13 -2.65
CA TRP A 17 19.91 -3.71 -1.34
C TRP A 17 21.37 -3.56 -0.90
N LEU A 18 22.32 -3.90 -1.77
CA LEU A 18 23.76 -3.79 -1.48
C LEU A 18 24.17 -2.34 -1.24
N VAL A 19 23.72 -1.40 -2.08
CA VAL A 19 24.01 0.04 -1.93
C VAL A 19 23.49 0.56 -0.60
N LEU A 20 22.26 0.20 -0.23
CA LEU A 20 21.65 0.61 1.05
C LEU A 20 22.37 -0.04 2.23
N ALA A 21 22.72 -1.35 2.15
CA ALA A 21 23.44 -2.07 3.21
C ALA A 21 24.81 -1.42 3.48
N VAL A 22 25.57 -1.10 2.42
CA VAL A 22 26.85 -0.37 2.55
C VAL A 22 26.62 1.01 3.18
N ARG A 23 25.58 1.72 2.74
CA ARG A 23 25.27 3.06 3.26
C ARG A 23 24.92 3.02 4.75
N TYR A 24 24.18 2.02 5.21
CA TYR A 24 23.85 1.84 6.62
C TYR A 24 25.07 1.36 7.42
N ALA A 25 25.85 0.42 6.92
CA ALA A 25 27.10 -0.03 7.56
C ALA A 25 28.05 1.14 7.88
N ARG A 26 28.15 2.11 6.96
CA ARG A 26 28.98 3.31 7.16
C ARG A 26 28.50 4.24 8.26
N LYS A 27 27.21 4.19 8.63
CA LYS A 27 26.65 4.98 9.75
C LYS A 27 26.96 4.39 11.13
N GLY A 28 27.43 3.16 11.18
CA GLY A 28 27.74 2.41 12.40
C GLY A 28 26.54 1.65 12.97
N PHE A 29 26.84 0.75 13.90
CA PHE A 29 25.87 -0.19 14.47
C PHE A 29 24.66 0.50 15.13
N LEU A 30 24.92 1.46 16.04
CA LEU A 30 23.85 2.11 16.79
C LEU A 30 22.86 2.85 15.86
N ALA A 31 23.40 3.60 14.89
CA ALA A 31 22.56 4.32 13.92
C ALA A 31 21.77 3.34 13.05
N SER A 32 22.34 2.20 12.68
CA SER A 32 21.65 1.16 11.91
C SER A 32 20.54 0.50 12.71
N VAL A 33 20.74 0.25 14.02
CA VAL A 33 19.69 -0.28 14.93
C VAL A 33 18.53 0.69 15.04
N VAL A 34 18.79 1.97 15.30
CA VAL A 34 17.74 3.00 15.41
C VAL A 34 16.99 3.14 14.08
N GLN A 35 17.71 3.09 12.95
CA GLN A 35 17.12 3.14 11.62
C GLN A 35 16.22 1.92 11.34
N LEU A 36 16.66 0.71 11.69
CA LEU A 36 15.88 -0.52 11.54
C LEU A 36 14.61 -0.47 12.39
N THR A 37 14.77 -0.19 13.69
CA THR A 37 13.64 -0.10 14.63
C THR A 37 12.64 0.97 14.19
N GLY A 38 13.15 2.14 13.79
CA GLY A 38 12.32 3.23 13.29
C GLY A 38 11.59 2.87 11.98
N SER A 39 12.24 2.12 11.08
CA SER A 39 11.59 1.65 9.85
C SER A 39 10.46 0.67 10.13
N LEU A 40 10.67 -0.27 11.07
CA LEU A 40 9.64 -1.22 11.48
C LEU A 40 8.47 -0.52 12.17
N ILE A 41 8.75 0.39 13.10
CA ILE A 41 7.70 1.20 13.76
C ILE A 41 6.91 2.01 12.72
N SER A 42 7.60 2.62 11.75
CA SER A 42 6.95 3.38 10.67
C SER A 42 6.07 2.47 9.79
N LEU A 43 6.53 1.27 9.47
CA LEU A 43 5.79 0.31 8.65
C LEU A 43 4.50 -0.16 9.35
N PHE A 44 4.64 -0.67 10.58
CA PHE A 44 3.49 -1.17 11.34
C PHE A 44 2.55 -0.04 11.77
N GLY A 45 3.11 1.11 12.18
CA GLY A 45 2.33 2.29 12.53
C GLY A 45 1.53 2.83 11.34
N ALA A 46 2.15 2.94 10.17
CA ALA A 46 1.46 3.36 8.95
C ALA A 46 0.36 2.37 8.54
N ARG A 47 0.62 1.06 8.66
CA ARG A 47 -0.37 0.01 8.35
C ARG A 47 -1.57 0.08 9.28
N ALA A 48 -1.34 0.17 10.59
CA ALA A 48 -2.40 0.27 11.58
C ALA A 48 -3.22 1.57 11.40
N PHE A 49 -2.53 2.69 11.20
CA PHE A 49 -3.18 3.98 10.97
C PHE A 49 -4.01 3.99 9.69
N SER A 50 -3.45 3.54 8.57
CA SER A 50 -4.16 3.55 7.27
C SER A 50 -5.40 2.66 7.28
N GLY A 51 -5.32 1.48 7.92
CA GLY A 51 -6.46 0.58 8.03
C GLY A 51 -7.61 1.18 8.85
N TRP A 52 -7.29 1.86 9.96
CA TRP A 52 -8.29 2.55 10.77
C TRP A 52 -8.82 3.81 10.08
N ALA A 53 -7.94 4.65 9.52
CA ALA A 53 -8.31 5.95 9.00
C ALA A 53 -9.06 5.87 7.67
N ALA A 54 -8.82 4.85 6.84
CA ALA A 54 -9.43 4.74 5.51
C ALA A 54 -10.96 4.69 5.57
N GLY A 55 -11.52 3.88 6.46
CA GLY A 55 -12.97 3.82 6.66
C GLY A 55 -13.54 5.16 7.15
N GLN A 56 -12.85 5.84 8.08
CA GLN A 56 -13.27 7.15 8.58
C GLN A 56 -13.24 8.23 7.50
N VAL A 57 -12.20 8.21 6.66
CA VAL A 57 -12.09 9.15 5.52
C VAL A 57 -13.20 8.89 4.51
N PHE A 58 -13.45 7.63 4.16
CA PHE A 58 -14.54 7.27 3.25
C PHE A 58 -15.90 7.77 3.79
N GLU A 59 -16.25 7.41 5.04
CA GLU A 59 -17.54 7.77 5.64
C GLU A 59 -17.73 9.29 5.78
N ARG A 60 -16.68 10.01 6.23
CA ARG A 60 -16.84 11.45 6.50
C ARG A 60 -16.84 12.32 5.25
N PHE A 61 -16.08 11.94 4.22
CA PHE A 61 -15.84 12.82 3.07
C PHE A 61 -16.48 12.35 1.78
N LEU A 62 -16.73 11.05 1.63
CA LEU A 62 -17.17 10.46 0.36
C LEU A 62 -18.56 9.85 0.43
N ALA A 63 -18.85 9.08 1.48
CA ALA A 63 -20.09 8.31 1.56
C ALA A 63 -21.36 9.16 1.45
N GLY A 64 -21.41 10.32 2.13
CA GLY A 64 -22.55 11.22 2.08
C GLY A 64 -22.84 11.73 0.65
N SER A 65 -21.80 12.24 -0.01
CA SER A 65 -21.91 12.74 -1.39
C SER A 65 -22.34 11.65 -2.39
N PHE A 66 -21.84 10.43 -2.21
CA PHE A 66 -22.25 9.30 -3.06
C PHE A 66 -23.70 8.87 -2.80
N ARG A 67 -24.14 8.82 -1.52
CA ARG A 67 -25.53 8.53 -1.16
C ARG A 67 -26.48 9.51 -1.83
N ASP A 68 -26.22 10.81 -1.71
CA ASP A 68 -27.07 11.85 -2.26
C ASP A 68 -27.16 11.77 -3.79
N GLN A 69 -26.05 11.57 -4.48
CA GLN A 69 -26.00 11.45 -5.92
C GLN A 69 -26.72 10.18 -6.43
N ILE A 70 -26.54 9.04 -5.77
CA ILE A 70 -27.18 7.78 -6.14
C ILE A 70 -28.68 7.86 -5.85
N ALA A 71 -29.08 8.37 -4.68
CA ALA A 71 -30.49 8.55 -4.34
C ALA A 71 -31.21 9.48 -5.31
N ALA A 72 -30.59 10.59 -5.71
CA ALA A 72 -31.13 11.49 -6.71
C ALA A 72 -31.30 10.83 -8.08
N ASN A 73 -30.35 10.02 -8.52
CA ASN A 73 -30.46 9.28 -9.78
C ASN A 73 -31.59 8.23 -9.75
N ILE A 74 -31.73 7.52 -8.62
CA ILE A 74 -32.83 6.55 -8.42
C ILE A 74 -34.19 7.25 -8.44
N ALA A 75 -34.31 8.36 -7.71
CA ALA A 75 -35.56 9.13 -7.65
C ALA A 75 -35.97 9.74 -9.01
N ALA A 76 -35.01 10.03 -9.88
CA ALA A 76 -35.23 10.48 -11.25
C ALA A 76 -35.60 9.34 -12.24
N GLY A 77 -35.82 8.12 -11.76
CA GLY A 77 -36.15 6.95 -12.60
C GLY A 77 -34.98 6.41 -13.40
N GLY A 78 -33.74 6.71 -12.99
CA GLY A 78 -32.52 6.16 -13.60
C GLY A 78 -32.41 4.65 -13.41
N ALA A 79 -31.98 3.91 -14.44
CA ALA A 79 -31.72 2.49 -14.33
C ALA A 79 -30.57 2.24 -13.34
N ILE A 80 -30.83 1.37 -12.35
CA ILE A 80 -29.82 0.96 -11.38
C ILE A 80 -28.99 -0.14 -11.99
N SER A 81 -27.79 0.19 -12.44
CA SER A 81 -26.78 -0.78 -12.84
C SER A 81 -25.61 -0.69 -11.86
N LEU A 82 -25.37 -1.75 -11.09
CA LEU A 82 -24.26 -1.79 -10.13
C LEU A 82 -22.92 -1.65 -10.85
N ASP A 83 -22.77 -2.28 -11.99
CA ASP A 83 -21.59 -2.15 -12.83
C ASP A 83 -21.43 -0.70 -13.36
N GLY A 84 -22.51 -0.07 -13.79
CA GLY A 84 -22.50 1.34 -14.20
C GLY A 84 -22.12 2.29 -13.06
N ILE A 85 -22.57 2.03 -11.84
CA ILE A 85 -22.18 2.78 -10.63
C ILE A 85 -20.71 2.54 -10.32
N ALA A 86 -20.26 1.29 -10.29
CA ALA A 86 -18.86 0.95 -10.04
C ALA A 86 -17.95 1.55 -11.11
N GLN A 87 -18.36 1.53 -12.40
CA GLN A 87 -17.61 2.16 -13.48
C GLN A 87 -17.56 3.70 -13.32
N ARG A 88 -18.65 4.32 -12.93
CA ARG A 88 -18.74 5.80 -12.80
C ARG A 88 -17.87 6.33 -11.66
N TYR A 89 -17.89 5.67 -10.50
CA TYR A 89 -17.25 6.16 -9.27
C TYR A 89 -15.91 5.50 -8.97
N ALA A 90 -15.65 4.34 -9.52
CA ALA A 90 -14.43 3.57 -9.35
C ALA A 90 -13.81 3.08 -10.67
N GLY A 91 -14.10 3.77 -11.78
CA GLY A 91 -13.67 3.40 -13.12
C GLY A 91 -12.15 3.41 -13.33
N PHE A 92 -11.40 4.06 -12.44
CA PHE A 92 -9.95 4.03 -12.41
C PHE A 92 -9.37 2.70 -11.87
N LEU A 93 -10.21 1.86 -11.25
CA LEU A 93 -9.80 0.53 -10.77
C LEU A 93 -9.90 -0.52 -11.88
N PRO A 94 -9.10 -1.59 -11.81
CA PRO A 94 -9.16 -2.71 -12.75
C PRO A 94 -10.56 -3.32 -12.82
N GLU A 95 -11.00 -3.66 -14.04
CA GLU A 95 -12.31 -4.26 -14.28
C GLU A 95 -12.52 -5.55 -13.47
N ALA A 96 -11.52 -6.43 -13.44
CA ALA A 96 -11.58 -7.68 -12.69
C ALA A 96 -11.85 -7.45 -11.19
N PHE A 97 -11.25 -6.41 -10.60
CA PHE A 97 -11.45 -6.06 -9.19
C PHE A 97 -12.86 -5.49 -8.95
N ARG A 98 -13.35 -4.62 -9.85
CA ARG A 98 -14.71 -4.09 -9.78
C ARG A 98 -15.76 -5.19 -9.93
N ALA A 99 -15.61 -6.02 -10.98
CA ALA A 99 -16.54 -7.11 -11.27
C ALA A 99 -16.66 -8.09 -10.09
N SER A 100 -15.55 -8.48 -9.45
CA SER A 100 -15.58 -9.39 -8.31
C SER A 100 -16.37 -8.85 -7.12
N ILE A 101 -16.35 -7.53 -6.89
CA ILE A 101 -17.12 -6.89 -5.82
C ILE A 101 -18.58 -6.71 -6.22
N VAL A 102 -18.86 -6.33 -7.46
CA VAL A 102 -20.23 -6.21 -7.98
C VAL A 102 -20.95 -7.56 -7.90
N ASP A 103 -20.34 -8.63 -8.40
CA ASP A 103 -20.89 -9.99 -8.37
C ASP A 103 -21.16 -10.47 -6.93
N ALA A 104 -20.25 -10.18 -6.00
CA ALA A 104 -20.43 -10.52 -4.59
C ALA A 104 -21.60 -9.77 -3.94
N CYS A 105 -21.91 -8.55 -4.42
CA CYS A 105 -22.93 -7.68 -3.85
C CYS A 105 -24.30 -7.82 -4.50
N GLU A 106 -24.41 -8.33 -5.75
CA GLU A 106 -25.68 -8.44 -6.49
C GLU A 106 -26.76 -9.16 -5.68
N ARG A 107 -26.40 -10.26 -5.03
CA ARG A 107 -27.32 -11.06 -4.19
C ARG A 107 -27.81 -10.28 -2.96
N SER A 108 -26.96 -9.45 -2.40
CA SER A 108 -27.31 -8.65 -1.20
C SER A 108 -28.18 -7.44 -1.54
N ILE A 109 -28.06 -6.92 -2.75
CA ILE A 109 -28.80 -5.73 -3.20
C ILE A 109 -30.14 -6.11 -3.81
N SER A 110 -30.23 -7.28 -4.47
CA SER A 110 -31.52 -7.76 -5.00
C SER A 110 -32.60 -7.92 -3.94
N ALA A 111 -32.22 -8.16 -2.67
CA ALA A 111 -33.15 -8.23 -1.54
C ALA A 111 -33.73 -6.86 -1.14
N VAL A 112 -33.10 -5.75 -1.55
CA VAL A 112 -33.43 -4.36 -1.12
C VAL A 112 -33.97 -3.51 -2.28
N LEU A 113 -34.10 -4.07 -3.49
CA LEU A 113 -34.54 -3.36 -4.69
C LEU A 113 -35.93 -2.70 -4.58
N ASN A 114 -36.77 -3.18 -3.67
CA ASN A 114 -38.13 -2.67 -3.44
C ASN A 114 -38.20 -1.62 -2.32
N ASP A 115 -37.06 -1.23 -1.74
CA ASP A 115 -37.01 -0.24 -0.66
C ASP A 115 -36.95 1.19 -1.18
N ASN A 116 -37.05 2.14 -0.23
CA ASN A 116 -36.94 3.57 -0.51
C ASN A 116 -35.56 3.87 -1.16
N ALA A 117 -35.51 4.80 -2.12
CA ALA A 117 -34.32 5.22 -2.86
C ALA A 117 -33.11 5.55 -1.94
N VAL A 118 -33.36 6.10 -0.76
CA VAL A 118 -32.32 6.44 0.23
C VAL A 118 -31.69 5.20 0.83
N VAL A 119 -32.50 4.19 1.20
CA VAL A 119 -32.01 2.90 1.78
C VAL A 119 -31.22 2.14 0.73
N LEU A 120 -31.69 2.13 -0.51
CA LEU A 120 -31.03 1.48 -1.62
C LEU A 120 -29.69 2.17 -1.94
N ALA A 121 -29.66 3.52 -1.96
CA ALA A 121 -28.43 4.29 -2.16
C ALA A 121 -27.40 4.01 -1.05
N ASP A 122 -27.82 3.96 0.21
CA ASP A 122 -26.95 3.63 1.34
C ASP A 122 -26.36 2.20 1.20
N THR A 123 -27.22 1.24 0.85
CA THR A 123 -26.79 -0.15 0.63
C THR A 123 -25.74 -0.26 -0.49
N ILE A 124 -25.94 0.45 -1.60
CA ILE A 124 -24.98 0.48 -2.72
C ILE A 124 -23.66 1.11 -2.27
N VAL A 125 -23.70 2.23 -1.56
CA VAL A 125 -22.49 2.89 -1.05
C VAL A 125 -21.72 1.96 -0.12
N GLN A 126 -22.39 1.29 0.81
CA GLN A 126 -21.74 0.42 1.81
C GLN A 126 -21.28 -0.92 1.22
N LYS A 127 -22.02 -1.50 0.31
CA LYS A 127 -21.73 -2.86 -0.22
C LYS A 127 -20.89 -2.85 -1.49
N VAL A 128 -20.93 -1.77 -2.28
CA VAL A 128 -20.19 -1.67 -3.55
C VAL A 128 -19.06 -0.64 -3.45
N LEU A 129 -19.38 0.61 -3.13
CA LEU A 129 -18.38 1.69 -3.20
C LEU A 129 -17.39 1.64 -2.05
N ALA A 130 -17.82 1.33 -0.82
CA ALA A 130 -16.91 1.23 0.31
C ALA A 130 -15.85 0.13 0.11
N PRO A 131 -16.17 -1.12 -0.28
CA PRO A 131 -15.17 -2.14 -0.55
C PRO A 131 -14.26 -1.83 -1.74
N LEU A 132 -14.72 -1.05 -2.71
CA LEU A 132 -13.89 -0.62 -3.86
C LEU A 132 -12.92 0.50 -3.48
N LEU A 133 -13.39 1.51 -2.77
CA LEU A 133 -12.63 2.73 -2.54
C LEU A 133 -11.79 2.72 -1.26
N THR A 134 -12.26 2.05 -0.20
CA THR A 134 -11.53 2.00 1.08
C THR A 134 -10.12 1.40 0.97
N PRO A 135 -9.87 0.32 0.22
CA PRO A 135 -8.52 -0.20 0.02
C PRO A 135 -7.59 0.81 -0.67
N VAL A 136 -8.11 1.55 -1.65
CA VAL A 136 -7.33 2.58 -2.36
C VAL A 136 -6.99 3.74 -1.43
N ILE A 137 -7.97 4.21 -0.64
CA ILE A 137 -7.76 5.24 0.38
C ILE A 137 -6.74 4.76 1.41
N SER A 138 -6.85 3.50 1.87
CA SER A 138 -5.90 2.90 2.81
C SER A 138 -4.48 2.86 2.23
N LEU A 139 -4.33 2.53 0.96
CA LEU A 139 -3.05 2.51 0.27
C LEU A 139 -2.41 3.91 0.24
N VAL A 140 -3.16 4.93 -0.14
CA VAL A 140 -2.68 6.33 -0.15
C VAL A 140 -2.30 6.78 1.26
N LEU A 141 -3.17 6.54 2.24
CA LEU A 141 -2.91 6.89 3.63
C LEU A 141 -1.71 6.16 4.22
N PHE A 142 -1.49 4.90 3.81
CA PHE A 142 -0.31 4.14 4.21
C PHE A 142 0.98 4.84 3.76
N PHE A 143 1.10 5.22 2.49
CA PHE A 143 2.31 5.88 2.00
C PHE A 143 2.52 7.26 2.61
N VAL A 144 1.44 8.03 2.82
CA VAL A 144 1.52 9.33 3.49
C VAL A 144 1.96 9.17 4.94
N ALA A 145 1.32 8.31 5.70
CA ALA A 145 1.66 8.05 7.10
C ALA A 145 3.08 7.49 7.24
N PHE A 146 3.46 6.54 6.37
CA PHE A 146 4.79 6.00 6.35
C PHE A 146 5.86 7.08 6.08
N ALA A 147 5.65 7.93 5.07
CA ALA A 147 6.58 9.02 4.77
C ALA A 147 6.75 9.99 5.95
N LEU A 148 5.65 10.36 6.62
CA LEU A 148 5.67 11.23 7.79
C LEU A 148 6.40 10.58 8.97
N LEU A 149 6.09 9.32 9.30
CA LEU A 149 6.74 8.58 10.38
C LEU A 149 8.24 8.39 10.09
N ARG A 150 8.59 8.07 8.84
CA ARG A 150 9.98 7.94 8.40
C ARG A 150 10.75 9.25 8.52
N MET A 151 10.11 10.37 8.18
CA MET A 151 10.69 11.70 8.36
C MET A 151 10.98 11.99 9.84
N LEU A 152 10.04 11.68 10.74
CA LEU A 152 10.24 11.83 12.19
C LEU A 152 11.40 10.97 12.70
N VAL A 153 11.47 9.70 12.29
CA VAL A 153 12.59 8.81 12.63
C VAL A 153 13.91 9.36 12.12
N SER A 154 13.95 9.89 10.89
CA SER A 154 15.16 10.47 10.32
C SER A 154 15.64 11.70 11.10
N LEU A 155 14.72 12.54 11.56
CA LEU A 155 15.03 13.68 12.43
C LEU A 155 15.62 13.21 13.76
N LEU A 156 15.01 12.21 14.40
CA LEU A 156 15.52 11.63 15.65
C LEU A 156 16.92 11.05 15.49
N VAL A 157 17.18 10.28 14.40
CA VAL A 157 18.51 9.73 14.10
C VAL A 157 19.53 10.83 13.89
N THR A 158 19.15 11.93 13.24
CA THR A 158 20.04 13.08 13.01
C THR A 158 20.40 13.76 14.33
N VAL A 159 19.41 14.01 15.21
CA VAL A 159 19.65 14.62 16.54
C VAL A 159 20.53 13.71 17.38
N LEU A 160 20.25 12.40 17.45
CA LEU A 160 21.06 11.42 18.17
C LEU A 160 22.50 11.34 17.59
N GLY A 161 22.67 11.43 16.28
CA GLY A 161 23.98 11.45 15.61
C GLY A 161 24.83 12.67 15.99
N LEU A 162 24.19 13.81 16.27
CA LEU A 162 24.89 15.00 16.75
C LEU A 162 25.42 14.85 18.20
N VAL A 163 24.71 14.07 19.02
CA VAL A 163 25.10 13.78 20.41
C VAL A 163 26.14 12.66 20.50
N ASN A 164 26.15 11.73 19.55
CA ASN A 164 26.98 10.50 19.59
C ASN A 164 28.30 10.66 18.82
N LYS A 165 29.13 11.63 19.18
CA LYS A 165 30.55 11.67 18.79
C LYS A 165 31.46 10.76 19.62
N LEU A 166 30.89 9.76 20.29
CA LEU A 166 31.67 8.82 21.11
C LEU A 166 32.42 7.83 20.18
N PRO A 167 33.75 7.69 20.34
CA PRO A 167 34.52 6.73 19.59
C PRO A 167 34.21 5.30 20.08
N VAL A 168 33.18 4.67 19.52
CA VAL A 168 32.89 3.27 19.79
C VAL A 168 33.81 2.42 18.91
N ILE A 169 34.58 1.58 19.55
CA ILE A 169 35.53 0.57 19.11
C ILE A 169 35.36 0.11 17.63
N GLY A 170 36.27 0.61 16.75
CA GLY A 170 36.11 0.69 15.29
C GLY A 170 35.69 -0.58 14.52
N ALA A 171 36.36 -1.73 14.67
CA ALA A 171 36.10 -2.89 13.80
C ALA A 171 34.81 -3.63 14.13
N VAL A 172 34.48 -3.83 15.42
CA VAL A 172 33.26 -4.53 15.85
C VAL A 172 32.01 -3.75 15.47
N ASN A 173 32.06 -2.41 15.63
CA ASN A 173 30.98 -1.53 15.24
C ASN A 173 30.69 -1.58 13.72
N HIS A 174 31.72 -1.76 12.91
CA HIS A 174 31.59 -1.85 11.46
C HIS A 174 30.93 -3.17 11.04
N TRP A 175 31.38 -4.32 11.58
CA TRP A 175 30.80 -5.63 11.25
C TRP A 175 29.36 -5.77 11.72
N LEU A 176 29.05 -5.34 12.95
CA LEU A 176 27.69 -5.33 13.45
C LEU A 176 26.81 -4.34 12.67
N GLY A 177 27.38 -3.18 12.26
CA GLY A 177 26.71 -2.23 11.38
C GLY A 177 26.36 -2.83 10.01
N TRP A 178 27.20 -3.72 9.47
CA TRP A 178 26.89 -4.46 8.23
C TRP A 178 25.72 -5.42 8.40
N GLY A 179 25.70 -6.21 9.48
CA GLY A 179 24.61 -7.16 9.75
C GLY A 179 23.27 -6.45 9.90
N VAL A 180 23.21 -5.46 10.80
CA VAL A 180 21.97 -4.70 11.04
C VAL A 180 21.60 -3.83 9.83
N GLY A 181 22.58 -3.24 9.17
CA GLY A 181 22.37 -2.45 7.94
C GLY A 181 21.80 -3.29 6.80
N GLY A 182 22.26 -4.55 6.68
CA GLY A 182 21.71 -5.52 5.72
C GLY A 182 20.24 -5.83 5.98
N ILE A 183 19.86 -6.03 7.24
CA ILE A 183 18.46 -6.26 7.63
C ILE A 183 17.62 -4.98 7.41
N ALA A 184 18.13 -3.81 7.81
CA ALA A 184 17.44 -2.55 7.60
C ALA A 184 17.17 -2.26 6.11
N SER A 185 18.12 -2.58 5.24
CA SER A 185 17.94 -2.42 3.79
C SER A 185 16.94 -3.41 3.19
N LEU A 186 16.72 -4.59 3.79
CA LEU A 186 15.62 -5.49 3.38
C LEU A 186 14.24 -4.87 3.66
N VAL A 187 14.09 -4.14 4.77
CA VAL A 187 12.85 -3.40 5.05
C VAL A 187 12.62 -2.31 3.99
N ASP A 188 13.66 -1.62 3.57
CA ASP A 188 13.54 -0.61 2.51
C ASP A 188 13.18 -1.26 1.15
N ILE A 189 13.75 -2.43 0.80
CA ILE A 189 13.34 -3.20 -0.38
C ILE A 189 11.87 -3.64 -0.27
N TYR A 190 11.45 -4.12 0.89
CA TYR A 190 10.05 -4.48 1.11
C TYR A 190 9.09 -3.31 0.82
N LEU A 191 9.46 -2.09 1.18
CA LEU A 191 8.69 -0.89 0.85
C LEU A 191 8.66 -0.58 -0.65
N VAL A 192 9.79 -0.77 -1.34
CA VAL A 192 9.83 -0.67 -2.81
C VAL A 192 8.85 -1.69 -3.42
N LEU A 193 8.80 -2.90 -2.88
CA LEU A 193 7.86 -3.93 -3.33
C LEU A 193 6.40 -3.56 -3.02
N CYS A 194 6.12 -2.90 -1.89
CA CYS A 194 4.79 -2.32 -1.63
C CYS A 194 4.39 -1.30 -2.72
N VAL A 195 5.31 -0.44 -3.15
CA VAL A 195 5.06 0.52 -4.24
C VAL A 195 4.83 -0.21 -5.56
N VAL A 196 5.64 -1.21 -5.88
CA VAL A 196 5.48 -2.01 -7.11
C VAL A 196 4.12 -2.71 -7.12
N TRP A 197 3.74 -3.36 -6.02
CA TRP A 197 2.43 -3.98 -5.89
C TRP A 197 1.28 -2.97 -6.05
N ALA A 198 1.39 -1.81 -5.41
CA ALA A 198 0.40 -0.74 -5.54
C ALA A 198 0.26 -0.27 -6.99
N LEU A 199 1.37 -0.12 -7.72
CA LEU A 199 1.35 0.23 -9.13
C LEU A 199 0.67 -0.85 -9.99
N ILE A 200 0.94 -2.13 -9.72
CA ILE A 200 0.28 -3.24 -10.42
C ILE A 200 -1.22 -3.19 -10.19
N VAL A 201 -1.67 -3.02 -8.94
CA VAL A 201 -3.10 -2.95 -8.60
C VAL A 201 -3.77 -1.74 -9.27
N ILE A 202 -3.19 -0.53 -9.15
CA ILE A 202 -3.77 0.70 -9.70
C ILE A 202 -3.82 0.67 -11.23
N THR A 203 -2.81 0.09 -11.90
CA THR A 203 -2.75 0.00 -13.36
C THR A 203 -3.49 -1.21 -13.94
N GLY A 204 -4.03 -2.07 -13.07
CA GLY A 204 -4.66 -3.33 -13.50
C GLY A 204 -3.72 -4.30 -14.19
N GLY A 205 -2.42 -4.21 -13.90
CA GLY A 205 -1.41 -5.04 -14.56
C GLY A 205 -1.13 -4.69 -16.03
N ASN A 206 -1.62 -3.53 -16.51
CA ASN A 206 -1.43 -3.09 -17.90
C ASN A 206 -0.01 -2.66 -18.24
N LEU A 207 0.88 -2.54 -17.26
CA LEU A 207 2.28 -2.24 -17.50
C LEU A 207 3.02 -3.48 -18.00
N THR A 208 3.66 -3.39 -19.16
CA THR A 208 4.33 -4.52 -19.82
C THR A 208 5.44 -5.16 -18.97
N MET A 209 6.10 -4.40 -18.12
CA MET A 209 7.19 -4.87 -17.25
C MET A 209 6.79 -5.05 -15.78
N LEU A 210 5.71 -4.42 -15.34
CA LEU A 210 5.22 -4.45 -13.96
C LEU A 210 3.78 -4.98 -13.94
N ASN A 211 3.63 -6.28 -14.10
CA ASN A 211 2.37 -7.01 -13.98
C ASN A 211 2.58 -8.31 -13.21
N ASP A 212 1.52 -8.88 -12.68
CA ASP A 212 1.60 -10.09 -11.84
C ASP A 212 2.24 -11.27 -12.56
N THR A 213 2.00 -11.45 -13.86
CA THR A 213 2.58 -12.54 -14.63
C THR A 213 4.10 -12.44 -14.72
N VAL A 214 4.63 -11.24 -14.94
CA VAL A 214 6.06 -10.97 -15.00
C VAL A 214 6.68 -11.03 -13.60
N MET A 215 6.05 -10.37 -12.62
CA MET A 215 6.56 -10.26 -11.26
C MET A 215 6.52 -11.59 -10.50
N SER A 216 5.59 -12.49 -10.82
CA SER A 216 5.56 -13.84 -10.25
C SER A 216 6.82 -14.66 -10.54
N GLY A 217 7.62 -14.28 -11.55
CA GLY A 217 8.95 -14.85 -11.83
C GLY A 217 10.06 -14.33 -10.91
N SER A 218 9.87 -13.18 -10.22
CA SER A 218 10.87 -12.57 -9.35
C SER A 218 10.92 -13.24 -7.98
N LEU A 219 12.14 -13.48 -7.48
CA LEU A 219 12.37 -14.03 -6.13
C LEU A 219 11.90 -13.05 -5.05
N TYR A 220 12.25 -11.78 -5.18
CA TYR A 220 11.87 -10.75 -4.22
C TYR A 220 10.36 -10.57 -4.16
N TYR A 221 9.67 -10.57 -5.30
CA TYR A 221 8.22 -10.42 -5.35
C TYR A 221 7.48 -11.63 -4.79
N LYS A 222 7.99 -12.86 -5.00
CA LYS A 222 7.45 -14.07 -4.38
C LYS A 222 7.50 -14.01 -2.86
N VAL A 223 8.66 -13.62 -2.30
CA VAL A 223 8.81 -13.47 -0.84
C VAL A 223 7.90 -12.37 -0.32
N PHE A 224 7.81 -11.25 -1.04
CA PHE A 224 6.89 -10.16 -0.68
C PHE A 224 5.44 -10.61 -0.60
N ASN A 225 4.95 -11.38 -1.57
CA ASN A 225 3.55 -11.83 -1.61
C ASN A 225 3.16 -12.68 -0.40
N VAL A 226 4.11 -13.42 0.21
CA VAL A 226 3.87 -14.17 1.45
C VAL A 226 3.57 -13.24 2.64
N PHE A 227 4.18 -12.05 2.65
CA PHE A 227 4.07 -11.06 3.72
C PHE A 227 3.36 -9.79 3.29
N ASN A 228 2.58 -9.84 2.20
CA ASN A 228 1.90 -8.66 1.65
C ASN A 228 0.91 -8.08 2.68
N PRO A 229 1.06 -6.81 3.10
CA PRO A 229 0.23 -6.22 4.16
C PRO A 229 -1.16 -5.78 3.66
N PHE A 230 -1.43 -5.89 2.36
CA PHE A 230 -2.65 -5.39 1.72
C PHE A 230 -3.58 -6.51 1.23
N VAL A 231 -3.17 -7.77 1.38
CA VAL A 231 -3.95 -8.96 1.00
C VAL A 231 -4.34 -9.75 2.23
#